data_370a5123abf7c3a8862f8bac542f7564
#
_entry.id   370a5123abf7c3a8862f8bac542f7564
#
_cell.length_a   1.000
_cell.length_b   1.000
_cell.length_c   1.000
_cell.angle_alpha   90.00
_cell.angle_beta   90.00
_cell.angle_gamma   90.00
#
_symmetry.space_group_name_H-M   'P 1'
#
loop_
_entity.id
_entity.type
_entity.pdbx_description
1 polymer ?
#
loop_
_entity_poly.entity_id
_entity_poly.type
_entity_poly.pdbx_seq_one_letter_code
_entity_poly.pdbx_strand_id
1 'polypeptide(L)'
;MFYSLVFFLGSIGNLFLRNVEPWGIGLFITVVGLIWGLNTYSNLLQPSWLGYFLSSVNIAIGVIAITEDLLSNFKIINILVLIVGSLIYIWTSIQLSEQVIFYIGGLGLIINLPRLITELLPNNIWPPLILFIVGGVLVTVGLYLNSIRENIR
;
A
#
# COMPACT_ATOMS: atom_id res chain seq x y z
N MET A 1 6.80 11.58 -24.65
CA MET A 1 6.19 12.47 -23.64
C MET A 1 6.18 11.88 -22.22
N PHE A 2 5.84 10.59 -22.04
CA PHE A 2 5.80 9.92 -20.73
C PHE A 2 7.17 9.87 -20.02
N TYR A 3 8.23 9.46 -20.72
CA TYR A 3 9.59 9.35 -20.15
C TYR A 3 10.18 10.71 -19.72
N SER A 4 9.85 11.79 -20.42
CA SER A 4 10.32 13.12 -20.06
C SER A 4 9.70 13.63 -18.76
N LEU A 5 8.46 13.27 -18.47
CA LEU A 5 7.75 13.66 -17.24
C LEU A 5 8.29 12.90 -16.03
N VAL A 6 8.61 11.61 -16.17
CA VAL A 6 9.26 10.80 -15.12
C VAL A 6 10.67 11.29 -14.82
N PHE A 7 11.46 11.62 -15.86
CA PHE A 7 12.80 12.20 -15.70
C PHE A 7 12.75 13.61 -15.09
N PHE A 8 11.77 14.44 -15.46
CA PHE A 8 11.61 15.78 -14.92
C PHE A 8 11.22 15.75 -13.44
N LEU A 9 10.29 14.87 -13.05
CA LEU A 9 9.92 14.67 -11.65
C LEU A 9 11.07 14.09 -10.84
N GLY A 10 11.87 13.19 -11.42
CA GLY A 10 13.06 12.63 -10.76
C GLY A 10 14.19 13.66 -10.58
N SER A 11 14.39 14.58 -11.52
CA SER A 11 15.43 15.61 -11.41
C SER A 11 15.03 16.75 -10.49
N ILE A 12 13.76 17.16 -10.49
CA ILE A 12 13.21 18.11 -9.50
C ILE A 12 13.26 17.49 -8.12
N GLY A 13 12.90 16.20 -7.99
CA GLY A 13 13.03 15.44 -6.76
C GLY A 13 14.44 15.53 -6.17
N ASN A 14 15.48 15.27 -6.97
CA ASN A 14 16.87 15.30 -6.51
C ASN A 14 17.36 16.70 -6.05
N LEU A 15 16.85 17.78 -6.66
CA LEU A 15 17.20 19.15 -6.29
C LEU A 15 16.51 19.62 -5.00
N PHE A 16 15.26 19.23 -4.80
CA PHE A 16 14.46 19.64 -3.62
C PHE A 16 14.68 18.70 -2.42
N LEU A 17 14.99 17.42 -2.63
CA LEU A 17 15.06 16.42 -1.57
C LEU A 17 16.34 16.45 -0.73
N ARG A 18 17.33 17.25 -1.10
CA ARG A 18 18.62 17.29 -0.40
C ARG A 18 18.55 17.85 1.04
N ASN A 19 17.45 18.55 1.39
CA ASN A 19 17.22 19.17 2.70
C ASN A 19 15.82 18.91 3.27
N VAL A 20 15.06 17.97 2.70
CA VAL A 20 13.70 17.66 3.15
C VAL A 20 13.73 16.43 4.05
N GLU A 21 13.05 16.50 5.19
CA GLU A 21 12.87 15.38 6.10
C GLU A 21 12.15 14.22 5.40
N PRO A 22 12.42 12.94 5.79
CA PRO A 22 11.88 11.75 5.10
C PRO A 22 10.35 11.75 4.96
N TRP A 23 9.61 12.25 5.97
CA TRP A 23 8.16 12.37 5.89
C TRP A 23 7.68 13.32 4.79
N GLY A 24 8.43 14.38 4.51
CA GLY A 24 8.12 15.33 3.44
C GLY A 24 8.27 14.70 2.05
N ILE A 25 9.27 13.83 1.88
CA ILE A 25 9.45 13.02 0.67
C ILE A 25 8.27 12.07 0.50
N GLY A 26 7.89 11.38 1.58
CA GLY A 26 6.74 10.48 1.59
C GLY A 26 5.43 11.19 1.21
N LEU A 27 5.23 12.39 1.74
CA LEU A 27 4.06 13.21 1.43
C LEU A 27 4.04 13.60 -0.05
N PHE A 28 5.17 14.05 -0.59
CA PHE A 28 5.29 14.38 -2.02
C PHE A 28 4.95 13.18 -2.92
N ILE A 29 5.52 12.01 -2.64
CA ILE A 29 5.25 10.77 -3.39
C ILE A 29 3.77 10.39 -3.30
N THR A 30 3.15 10.54 -2.13
CA THR A 30 1.72 10.27 -1.91
C THR A 30 0.86 11.20 -2.76
N VAL A 31 1.15 12.50 -2.77
CA VAL A 31 0.42 13.49 -3.58
C VAL A 31 0.55 13.19 -5.08
N VAL A 32 1.75 12.86 -5.54
CA VAL A 32 1.97 12.42 -6.94
C VAL A 32 1.12 11.19 -7.26
N GLY A 33 1.10 10.21 -6.38
CA GLY A 33 0.27 9.01 -6.52
C GLY A 33 -1.22 9.34 -6.62
N LEU A 34 -1.73 10.25 -5.79
CA LEU A 34 -3.13 10.70 -5.83
C LEU A 34 -3.46 11.41 -7.15
N ILE A 35 -2.59 12.29 -7.64
CA ILE A 35 -2.77 12.97 -8.93
C ILE A 35 -2.85 11.95 -10.06
N TRP A 36 -1.98 10.92 -10.05
CA TRP A 36 -2.03 9.83 -11.04
C TRP A 36 -3.34 9.03 -10.95
N GLY A 37 -3.79 8.72 -9.75
CA GLY A 37 -5.06 8.03 -9.53
C GLY A 37 -6.26 8.82 -10.06
N LEU A 38 -6.32 10.11 -9.78
CA LEU A 38 -7.38 11.00 -10.27
C LEU A 38 -7.38 11.11 -11.80
N ASN A 39 -6.21 11.25 -12.42
CA ASN A 39 -6.09 11.30 -13.88
C ASN A 39 -6.52 9.98 -14.54
N THR A 40 -6.24 8.85 -13.89
CA THR A 40 -6.68 7.54 -14.37
C THR A 40 -8.19 7.37 -14.21
N TYR A 41 -8.74 7.78 -13.09
CA TYR A 41 -10.19 7.76 -12.84
C TYR A 41 -10.95 8.62 -13.86
N SER A 42 -10.38 9.76 -14.25
CA SER A 42 -10.92 10.66 -15.29
C SER A 42 -10.70 10.17 -16.72
N ASN A 43 -10.20 8.95 -16.92
CA ASN A 43 -9.88 8.34 -18.23
C ASN A 43 -8.85 9.13 -19.07
N LEU A 44 -8.06 10.00 -18.43
CA LEU A 44 -6.99 10.75 -19.10
C LEU A 44 -5.75 9.91 -19.35
N LEU A 45 -5.58 8.81 -18.61
CA LEU A 45 -4.46 7.89 -18.73
C LEU A 45 -4.94 6.52 -19.23
N GLN A 46 -4.36 6.03 -20.31
CA GLN A 46 -4.61 4.71 -20.85
C GLN A 46 -3.27 3.97 -21.07
N PRO A 47 -3.19 2.68 -20.73
CA PRO A 47 -4.24 1.82 -20.17
C PRO A 47 -4.49 2.09 -18.65
N SER A 48 -5.74 2.01 -18.23
CA SER A 48 -6.17 2.32 -16.86
C SER A 48 -5.44 1.51 -15.78
N TRP A 49 -5.21 0.21 -16.02
CA TRP A 49 -4.53 -0.67 -15.08
C TRP A 49 -3.13 -0.18 -14.70
N LEU A 50 -2.38 0.41 -15.66
CA LEU A 50 -1.02 0.92 -15.42
C LEU A 50 -1.07 2.22 -14.60
N GLY A 51 -2.06 3.07 -14.86
CA GLY A 51 -2.28 4.29 -14.09
C GLY A 51 -2.62 3.97 -12.62
N TYR A 52 -3.52 3.03 -12.38
CA TYR A 52 -3.87 2.57 -11.03
C TYR A 52 -2.71 1.85 -10.35
N PHE A 53 -1.91 1.07 -11.07
CA PHE A 53 -0.70 0.43 -10.54
C PHE A 53 0.29 1.48 -10.03
N LEU A 54 0.67 2.43 -10.88
CA LEU A 54 1.62 3.49 -10.52
C LEU A 54 1.10 4.36 -9.38
N SER A 55 -0.17 4.75 -9.42
CA SER A 55 -0.84 5.48 -8.34
C SER A 55 -0.73 4.75 -7.03
N SER A 56 -1.15 3.48 -7.00
CA SER A 56 -1.19 2.67 -5.79
C SER A 56 0.20 2.42 -5.21
N VAL A 57 1.19 2.12 -6.05
CA VAL A 57 2.58 1.94 -5.61
C VAL A 57 3.15 3.22 -5.01
N ASN A 58 2.94 4.37 -5.66
CA ASN A 58 3.42 5.66 -5.13
C ASN A 58 2.78 6.00 -3.79
N ILE A 59 1.45 5.85 -3.66
CA ILE A 59 0.77 6.12 -2.39
C ILE A 59 1.26 5.15 -1.31
N ALA A 60 1.42 3.85 -1.61
CA ALA A 60 1.91 2.87 -0.64
C ALA A 60 3.32 3.22 -0.14
N ILE A 61 4.26 3.52 -1.05
CA ILE A 61 5.63 3.92 -0.70
C ILE A 61 5.62 5.22 0.10
N GLY A 62 4.83 6.21 -0.31
CA GLY A 62 4.73 7.49 0.38
C GLY A 62 4.19 7.34 1.80
N VAL A 63 3.12 6.55 1.99
CA VAL A 63 2.54 6.28 3.32
C VAL A 63 3.54 5.53 4.21
N ILE A 64 4.25 4.54 3.69
CA ILE A 64 5.30 3.83 4.43
C ILE A 64 6.37 4.82 4.90
N ALA A 65 6.89 5.67 4.02
CA ALA A 65 7.91 6.66 4.37
C ALA A 65 7.44 7.64 5.44
N ILE A 66 6.19 8.12 5.36
CA ILE A 66 5.59 9.01 6.37
C ILE A 66 5.47 8.28 7.71
N THR A 67 4.94 7.07 7.72
CA THR A 67 4.66 6.35 8.96
C THR A 67 5.92 5.85 9.63
N GLU A 68 6.95 5.43 8.88
CA GLU A 68 8.24 5.03 9.46
C GLU A 68 8.96 6.20 10.13
N ASP A 69 8.87 7.41 9.60
CA ASP A 69 9.48 8.58 10.19
C ASP A 69 8.69 9.11 11.40
N LEU A 70 7.41 9.40 11.21
CA LEU A 70 6.56 9.98 12.25
C LEU A 70 6.22 9.01 13.39
N LEU A 71 6.10 7.71 13.12
CA LEU A 71 5.69 6.69 14.08
C LEU A 71 6.85 5.74 14.46
N SER A 72 8.09 6.14 14.23
CA SER A 72 9.29 5.33 14.55
C SER A 72 9.30 4.84 16.00
N ASN A 73 8.83 5.67 16.95
CA ASN A 73 8.73 5.33 18.36
C ASN A 73 7.51 4.46 18.73
N PHE A 74 6.54 4.32 17.84
CA PHE A 74 5.27 3.63 18.08
C PHE A 74 5.05 2.48 17.09
N LYS A 75 5.91 1.46 17.14
CA LYS A 75 5.93 0.33 16.18
C LYS A 75 4.55 -0.29 15.94
N ILE A 76 3.79 -0.58 17.00
CA ILE A 76 2.45 -1.20 16.88
C ILE A 76 1.49 -0.28 16.14
N ILE A 77 1.51 1.02 16.45
CA ILE A 77 0.64 2.01 15.80
C ILE A 77 1.00 2.12 14.31
N ASN A 78 2.30 2.15 13.98
CA ASN A 78 2.77 2.15 12.60
C ASN A 78 2.22 0.95 11.82
N ILE A 79 2.37 -0.27 12.36
CA ILE A 79 1.87 -1.48 11.72
C ILE A 79 0.34 -1.44 11.55
N LEU A 80 -0.40 -0.97 12.55
CA LEU A 80 -1.86 -0.83 12.47
C LEU A 80 -2.28 0.15 11.38
N VAL A 81 -1.60 1.29 11.24
CA VAL A 81 -1.87 2.26 10.17
C VAL A 81 -1.65 1.64 8.79
N LEU A 82 -0.57 0.87 8.61
CA LEU A 82 -0.29 0.17 7.35
C LEU A 82 -1.32 -0.93 7.03
N ILE A 83 -1.83 -1.64 8.05
CA ILE A 83 -2.92 -2.63 7.89
C ILE A 83 -4.21 -1.93 7.48
N VAL A 84 -4.58 -0.84 8.15
CA VAL A 84 -5.79 -0.05 7.81
C VAL A 84 -5.66 0.51 6.39
N GLY A 85 -4.48 1.02 6.00
CA GLY A 85 -4.20 1.44 4.63
C GLY A 85 -4.41 0.32 3.62
N SER A 86 -3.93 -0.89 3.91
CA SER A 86 -4.12 -2.07 3.07
C SER A 86 -5.59 -2.46 2.91
N LEU A 87 -6.39 -2.35 3.98
CA LEU A 87 -7.84 -2.59 3.92
C LEU A 87 -8.57 -1.53 3.09
N ILE A 88 -8.14 -0.26 3.17
CA ILE A 88 -8.67 0.83 2.33
C ILE A 88 -8.39 0.53 0.85
N TYR A 89 -7.20 0.04 0.50
CA TYR A 89 -6.89 -0.38 -0.88
C TYR A 89 -7.83 -1.49 -1.37
N ILE A 90 -8.05 -2.52 -0.56
CA ILE A 90 -8.96 -3.62 -0.92
C ILE A 90 -10.38 -3.08 -1.12
N TRP A 91 -10.85 -2.24 -0.22
CA TRP A 91 -12.18 -1.62 -0.34
C TRP A 91 -12.30 -0.74 -1.60
N THR A 92 -11.31 0.11 -1.87
CA THR A 92 -11.25 0.96 -3.07
C THR A 92 -11.22 0.12 -4.35
N SER A 93 -10.49 -1.01 -4.34
CA SER A 93 -10.46 -1.95 -5.46
C SER A 93 -11.84 -2.49 -5.83
N ILE A 94 -12.65 -2.81 -4.81
CA ILE A 94 -14.02 -3.29 -5.02
C ILE A 94 -14.87 -2.18 -5.65
N GLN A 95 -14.75 -0.94 -5.19
CA GLN A 95 -15.51 0.20 -5.71
C GLN A 95 -15.14 0.54 -7.16
N LEU A 96 -13.85 0.45 -7.49
CA LEU A 96 -13.34 0.75 -8.83
C LEU A 96 -13.34 -0.46 -9.77
N SER A 97 -13.64 -1.66 -9.26
CA SER A 97 -13.55 -2.94 -9.99
C SER A 97 -12.16 -3.20 -10.61
N GLU A 98 -11.09 -2.69 -9.97
CA GLU A 98 -9.71 -2.74 -10.47
C GLU A 98 -8.86 -3.73 -9.66
N GLN A 99 -8.50 -4.85 -10.30
CA GLN A 99 -7.76 -5.95 -9.67
C GLN A 99 -6.37 -5.55 -9.17
N VAL A 100 -5.73 -4.60 -9.82
CA VAL A 100 -4.36 -4.18 -9.49
C VAL A 100 -4.28 -3.57 -8.10
N ILE A 101 -5.25 -2.71 -7.74
CA ILE A 101 -5.35 -2.10 -6.42
C ILE A 101 -5.54 -3.17 -5.34
N PHE A 102 -6.33 -4.20 -5.66
CA PHE A 102 -6.54 -5.35 -4.78
C PHE A 102 -5.25 -6.10 -4.45
N TYR A 103 -4.44 -6.40 -5.47
CA TYR A 103 -3.16 -7.09 -5.26
C TYR A 103 -2.21 -6.29 -4.37
N ILE A 104 -2.15 -4.97 -4.52
CA ILE A 104 -1.29 -4.11 -3.68
C ILE A 104 -1.79 -4.10 -2.24
N GLY A 105 -3.10 -3.96 -2.02
CA GLY A 105 -3.69 -4.06 -0.69
C GLY A 105 -3.46 -5.44 -0.03
N GLY A 106 -3.62 -6.52 -0.81
CA GLY A 106 -3.36 -7.88 -0.36
C GLY A 106 -1.89 -8.10 0.05
N LEU A 107 -0.94 -7.63 -0.74
CA LEU A 107 0.49 -7.66 -0.41
C LEU A 107 0.79 -6.88 0.87
N GLY A 108 0.16 -5.72 1.05
CA GLY A 108 0.29 -4.94 2.28
C GLY A 108 -0.17 -5.72 3.51
N LEU A 109 -1.28 -6.45 3.44
CA LEU A 109 -1.74 -7.32 4.53
C LEU A 109 -0.79 -8.50 4.78
N ILE A 110 -0.34 -9.19 3.72
CA ILE A 110 0.59 -10.32 3.82
C ILE A 110 1.88 -9.92 4.53
N ILE A 111 2.37 -8.71 4.32
CA ILE A 111 3.61 -8.23 4.93
C ILE A 111 3.37 -7.74 6.37
N ASN A 112 2.30 -7.00 6.63
CA ASN A 112 2.12 -6.32 7.91
C ASN A 112 1.41 -7.17 8.98
N LEU A 113 0.55 -8.14 8.60
CA LEU A 113 -0.08 -9.05 9.57
C LEU A 113 0.94 -9.89 10.35
N PRO A 114 1.93 -10.55 9.73
CA PRO A 114 2.97 -11.27 10.49
C PRO A 114 3.77 -10.33 11.42
N ARG A 115 4.09 -9.11 10.96
CA ARG A 115 4.80 -8.12 11.79
C ARG A 115 3.98 -7.74 13.02
N LEU A 116 2.67 -7.53 12.88
CA LEU A 116 1.78 -7.24 14.00
C LEU A 116 1.76 -8.39 14.99
N ILE A 117 1.64 -9.62 14.52
CA ILE A 117 1.59 -10.81 15.36
C ILE A 117 2.90 -10.97 16.14
N THR A 118 4.05 -10.76 15.50
CA THR A 118 5.36 -10.85 16.18
C THR A 118 5.56 -9.78 17.25
N GLU A 119 5.01 -8.58 17.05
CA GLU A 119 5.10 -7.50 18.05
C GLU A 119 4.10 -7.68 19.23
N LEU A 120 2.95 -8.29 18.99
CA LEU A 120 1.93 -8.51 20.01
C LEU A 120 2.16 -9.77 20.86
N LEU A 121 2.82 -10.79 20.30
CA LEU A 121 3.02 -12.05 20.99
C LEU A 121 4.34 -12.03 21.75
N PRO A 122 4.37 -12.50 23.02
CA PRO A 122 5.60 -12.61 23.78
C PRO A 122 6.58 -13.57 23.09
N ASN A 123 7.87 -13.29 23.20
CA ASN A 123 8.98 -14.00 22.54
C ASN A 123 9.04 -15.53 22.79
N ASN A 124 8.19 -16.04 23.68
CA ASN A 124 8.13 -17.47 24.05
C ASN A 124 7.10 -18.27 23.25
N ILE A 125 6.35 -17.66 22.34
CA ILE A 125 5.37 -18.39 21.51
C ILE A 125 6.10 -19.00 20.33
N TRP A 126 5.93 -20.31 20.18
CA TRP A 126 6.60 -21.13 19.19
C TRP A 126 6.33 -20.61 17.75
N PRO A 127 7.38 -20.28 16.97
CA PRO A 127 7.22 -19.72 15.61
C PRO A 127 6.27 -20.48 14.68
N PRO A 128 6.19 -21.83 14.70
CA PRO A 128 5.24 -22.58 13.89
C PRO A 128 3.77 -22.28 14.21
N LEU A 129 3.43 -21.98 15.45
CA LEU A 129 2.05 -21.61 15.82
C LEU A 129 1.66 -20.26 15.23
N ILE A 130 2.58 -19.33 15.19
CA ILE A 130 2.38 -18.01 14.56
C ILE A 130 2.13 -18.18 13.06
N LEU A 131 2.96 -18.98 12.38
CA LEU A 131 2.80 -19.28 10.96
C LEU A 131 1.46 -19.96 10.65
N PHE A 132 1.01 -20.87 11.53
CA PHE A 132 -0.28 -21.55 11.38
C PHE A 132 -1.45 -20.55 11.49
N ILE A 133 -1.43 -19.66 12.48
CA ILE A 133 -2.47 -18.64 12.66
C ILE A 133 -2.49 -17.68 11.48
N VAL A 134 -1.32 -17.18 11.06
CA VAL A 134 -1.19 -16.27 9.91
C VAL A 134 -1.66 -16.95 8.63
N GLY A 135 -1.23 -18.18 8.39
CA GLY A 135 -1.66 -18.97 7.23
C GLY A 135 -3.17 -19.18 7.21
N GLY A 136 -3.77 -19.51 8.35
CA GLY A 136 -5.21 -19.69 8.50
C GLY A 136 -6.00 -18.40 8.21
N VAL A 137 -5.55 -17.26 8.73
CA VAL A 137 -6.16 -15.95 8.47
C VAL A 137 -6.05 -15.60 6.98
N LEU A 138 -4.87 -15.77 6.37
CA LEU A 138 -4.67 -15.47 4.95
C LEU A 138 -5.54 -16.34 4.04
N VAL A 139 -5.67 -17.63 4.35
CA VAL A 139 -6.56 -18.54 3.60
C VAL A 139 -8.01 -18.09 3.74
N THR A 140 -8.46 -17.76 4.96
CA THR A 140 -9.85 -17.32 5.20
C THR A 140 -10.13 -16.01 4.45
N VAL A 141 -9.23 -15.04 4.49
CA VAL A 141 -9.35 -13.78 3.74
C VAL A 141 -9.36 -14.06 2.24
N GLY A 142 -8.47 -14.93 1.74
CA GLY A 142 -8.42 -15.32 0.33
C GLY A 142 -9.71 -15.96 -0.16
N LEU A 143 -10.29 -16.89 0.61
CA LEU A 143 -11.57 -17.54 0.29
C LEU A 143 -12.73 -16.56 0.31
N TYR A 144 -12.78 -15.68 1.33
CA TYR A 144 -13.81 -14.64 1.41
C TYR A 144 -13.76 -13.68 0.22
N LEU A 145 -12.58 -13.27 -0.18
CA LEU A 145 -12.37 -12.37 -1.32
C LEU A 145 -12.71 -13.06 -2.67
N ASN A 146 -12.42 -14.35 -2.80
CA ASN A 146 -12.84 -15.12 -3.98
C ASN A 146 -14.37 -15.22 -4.07
N SER A 147 -15.05 -15.43 -2.95
CA SER A 147 -16.50 -15.45 -2.87
C SER A 147 -17.14 -14.11 -3.28
N ILE A 148 -16.56 -12.98 -2.86
CA ILE A 148 -17.03 -11.65 -3.30
C ILE A 148 -16.83 -11.48 -4.82
N ARG A 149 -15.70 -11.92 -5.35
CA ARG A 149 -15.39 -11.81 -6.77
C ARG A 149 -16.37 -12.59 -7.65
N GLU A 150 -16.83 -13.75 -7.20
CA GLU A 150 -17.83 -14.56 -7.93
C GLU A 150 -19.21 -13.89 -7.95
N ASN A 151 -19.55 -13.12 -6.92
CA ASN A 151 -20.81 -12.38 -6.85
C ASN A 151 -20.83 -11.07 -7.66
N ILE A 152 -19.67 -10.60 -8.15
CA ILE A 152 -19.53 -9.36 -8.94
C ILE A 152 -19.50 -9.66 -10.45
N ARG A 153 -19.44 -10.93 -10.86
CA ARG A 153 -19.59 -11.38 -12.25
C ARG A 153 -21.05 -11.61 -12.61
#